data_7b5eeefebe29cc2af75f014c96984450
#
_entry.id   7b5eeefebe29cc2af75f014c96984450
#
_cell.length_a   1.000
_cell.length_b   1.000
_cell.length_c   1.000
_cell.angle_alpha   90.00
_cell.angle_beta   90.00
_cell.angle_gamma   90.00
#
_symmetry.space_group_name_H-M   'P 1'
#
loop_
_entity.id
_entity.type
_entity.pdbx_description
1 polymer ?
#
loop_
_entity_poly.entity_id
_entity_poly.type
_entity_poly.pdbx_seq_one_letter_code
_entity_poly.pdbx_strand_id
1 'polypeptide(L)'
;VQQTPYETRLQILHFLFGIANADGRVSEIELTKLSEVASGMRLRLPDFESIKAMFIKNTDNAYKILEISPVADVDQIKTAYRKMVKKYHPDKLRGQDPAMIKGAEEKFREVQKAYEAIMDKKNS
;
A
#
# COMPACT_ATOMS: atom_id res chain seq x y z
N VAL A 1 -17.72 21.93 0.02
CA VAL A 1 -16.69 21.24 0.79
C VAL A 1 -15.82 20.46 -0.17
N GLN A 2 -14.53 20.76 -0.16
CA GLN A 2 -13.57 20.05 -1.00
C GLN A 2 -13.34 18.65 -0.42
N GLN A 3 -13.49 17.64 -1.27
CA GLN A 3 -13.18 16.29 -0.86
C GLN A 3 -11.66 16.10 -0.88
N THR A 4 -11.17 15.39 0.12
CA THR A 4 -9.76 15.01 0.17
C THR A 4 -9.44 14.10 -1.02
N PRO A 5 -8.36 14.35 -1.76
CA PRO A 5 -7.98 13.47 -2.86
C PRO A 5 -7.81 12.03 -2.40
N TYR A 6 -8.11 11.10 -3.31
CA TYR A 6 -8.05 9.68 -3.00
C TYR A 6 -6.65 9.26 -2.51
N GLU A 7 -5.61 9.74 -3.19
CA GLU A 7 -4.23 9.44 -2.83
C GLU A 7 -3.89 9.91 -1.42
N THR A 8 -4.42 11.06 -1.02
CA THR A 8 -4.21 11.59 0.33
C THR A 8 -4.90 10.70 1.36
N ARG A 9 -6.11 10.21 1.05
CA ARG A 9 -6.82 9.29 1.94
C ARG A 9 -6.07 7.97 2.10
N LEU A 10 -5.47 7.46 1.03
CA LEU A 10 -4.61 6.27 1.11
C LEU A 10 -3.40 6.52 2.00
N GLN A 11 -2.83 7.70 1.89
CA GLN A 11 -1.66 8.08 2.68
C GLN A 11 -2.02 8.16 4.17
N ILE A 12 -3.20 8.68 4.48
CA ILE A 12 -3.69 8.74 5.86
C ILE A 12 -3.83 7.31 6.41
N LEU A 13 -4.42 6.41 5.64
CA LEU A 13 -4.55 5.02 6.06
C LEU A 13 -3.18 4.37 6.31
N HIS A 14 -2.23 4.59 5.42
CA HIS A 14 -0.87 4.07 5.57
C HIS A 14 -0.24 4.60 6.87
N PHE A 15 -0.41 5.89 7.14
CA PHE A 15 0.11 6.51 8.35
C PHE A 15 -0.51 5.89 9.60
N LEU A 16 -1.83 5.65 9.58
CA LEU A 16 -2.52 5.02 10.71
C LEU A 16 -2.04 3.59 10.94
N PHE A 17 -1.81 2.83 9.88
CA PHE A 17 -1.21 1.50 10.00
C PHE A 17 0.18 1.58 10.63
N GLY A 18 0.98 2.58 10.25
CA GLY A 18 2.30 2.79 10.82
C GLY A 18 2.25 3.03 12.31
N ILE A 19 1.28 3.85 12.76
CA ILE A 19 1.08 4.12 14.18
C ILE A 19 0.65 2.84 14.91
N ALA A 20 -0.29 2.10 14.35
CA ALA A 20 -0.78 0.85 14.94
C ALA A 20 0.32 -0.20 15.02
N ASN A 21 1.28 -0.18 14.09
CA ASN A 21 2.38 -1.12 14.04
C ASN A 21 3.63 -0.66 14.80
N ALA A 22 3.53 0.45 15.54
CA ALA A 22 4.70 1.05 16.21
C ALA A 22 5.39 0.10 17.19
N ASP A 23 4.64 -0.82 17.79
CA ASP A 23 5.19 -1.83 18.69
C ASP A 23 5.55 -3.14 17.98
N GLY A 24 5.56 -3.12 16.64
CA GLY A 24 5.94 -4.27 15.80
C GLY A 24 4.78 -5.18 15.43
N ARG A 25 3.57 -4.90 15.85
CA ARG A 25 2.43 -5.77 15.60
C ARG A 25 1.10 -5.02 15.61
N VAL A 26 0.26 -5.31 14.61
CA VAL A 26 -1.09 -4.76 14.54
C VAL A 26 -2.06 -5.82 15.07
N SER A 27 -2.81 -5.48 16.12
CA SER A 27 -3.79 -6.40 16.71
C SER A 27 -5.05 -6.53 15.85
N GLU A 28 -5.84 -7.58 16.09
CA GLU A 28 -7.09 -7.79 15.37
C GLU A 28 -8.09 -6.65 15.61
N ILE A 29 -8.12 -6.12 16.83
CA ILE A 29 -8.99 -4.99 17.18
C ILE A 29 -8.59 -3.76 16.38
N GLU A 30 -7.27 -3.51 16.29
CA GLU A 30 -6.74 -2.40 15.49
C GLU A 30 -7.04 -2.58 14.01
N LEU A 31 -6.93 -3.81 13.49
CA LEU A 31 -7.27 -4.11 12.10
C LEU A 31 -8.74 -3.82 11.80
N THR A 32 -9.62 -4.20 12.72
CA THR A 32 -11.06 -3.93 12.57
C THR A 32 -11.31 -2.44 12.51
N LYS A 33 -10.68 -1.66 13.40
CA LYS A 33 -10.82 -0.20 13.40
C LYS A 33 -10.28 0.43 12.14
N LEU A 34 -9.13 -0.05 11.66
CA LEU A 34 -8.53 0.46 10.42
C LEU A 34 -9.41 0.16 9.21
N SER A 35 -10.03 -1.02 9.20
CA SER A 35 -10.98 -1.39 8.15
C SER A 35 -12.20 -0.46 8.14
N GLU A 36 -12.71 -0.13 9.33
CA GLU A 36 -13.84 0.81 9.46
C GLU A 36 -13.45 2.20 8.97
N VAL A 37 -12.25 2.67 9.33
CA VAL A 37 -11.74 3.97 8.86
C VAL A 37 -11.62 3.97 7.34
N ALA A 38 -11.07 2.90 6.75
CA ALA A 38 -10.92 2.79 5.30
C ALA A 38 -12.28 2.84 4.60
N SER A 39 -13.27 2.13 5.15
CA SER A 39 -14.63 2.14 4.61
C SER A 39 -15.25 3.54 4.72
N GLY A 40 -15.07 4.21 5.85
CA GLY A 40 -15.54 5.58 6.04
C GLY A 40 -14.90 6.57 5.08
N MET A 41 -13.66 6.35 4.70
CA MET A 41 -12.95 7.16 3.73
C MET A 41 -13.24 6.75 2.29
N ARG A 42 -14.11 5.77 2.08
CA ARG A 42 -14.48 5.25 0.75
C ARG A 42 -13.29 4.74 -0.05
N LEU A 43 -12.38 4.08 0.64
CA LEU A 43 -11.22 3.44 0.00
C LEU A 43 -11.63 2.09 -0.58
N ARG A 44 -11.04 1.75 -1.72
CA ARG A 44 -11.30 0.46 -2.36
C ARG A 44 -10.67 -0.66 -1.54
N LEU A 45 -11.35 -1.81 -1.47
CA LEU A 45 -10.86 -2.96 -0.73
C LEU A 45 -9.46 -3.41 -1.20
N PRO A 46 -9.16 -3.51 -2.51
CA PRO A 46 -7.81 -3.89 -2.93
C PRO A 46 -6.74 -2.92 -2.41
N ASP A 47 -7.04 -1.63 -2.34
CA ASP A 47 -6.09 -0.64 -1.82
C ASP A 47 -5.86 -0.85 -0.31
N PHE A 48 -6.93 -1.13 0.44
CA PHE A 48 -6.81 -1.44 1.87
C PHE A 48 -5.97 -2.69 2.07
N GLU A 49 -6.24 -3.75 1.32
CA GLU A 49 -5.50 -5.01 1.42
C GLU A 49 -4.03 -4.83 1.05
N SER A 50 -3.74 -3.98 0.05
CA SER A 50 -2.38 -3.67 -0.36
C SER A 50 -1.60 -2.99 0.78
N ILE A 51 -2.19 -1.98 1.40
CA ILE A 51 -1.55 -1.26 2.51
C ILE A 51 -1.39 -2.19 3.71
N LYS A 52 -2.42 -2.96 4.05
CA LYS A 52 -2.36 -3.94 5.12
C LYS A 52 -1.19 -4.92 4.91
N ALA A 53 -1.00 -5.40 3.68
CA ALA A 53 0.06 -6.33 3.34
C ALA A 53 1.46 -5.76 3.52
N MET A 54 1.60 -4.44 3.45
CA MET A 54 2.89 -3.78 3.69
C MET A 54 3.34 -3.88 5.14
N PHE A 55 2.39 -4.04 6.06
CA PHE A 55 2.68 -4.10 7.50
C PHE A 55 2.58 -5.51 8.06
N ILE A 56 1.77 -6.37 7.46
CA ILE A 56 1.57 -7.75 7.91
C ILE A 56 2.23 -8.68 6.92
N LYS A 57 3.43 -9.14 7.24
CA LYS A 57 4.27 -9.92 6.32
C LYS A 57 3.90 -11.39 6.31
N ASN A 58 3.69 -11.94 5.11
CA ASN A 58 3.59 -13.37 4.86
C ASN A 58 4.03 -13.64 3.40
N THR A 59 4.01 -14.91 2.98
CA THR A 59 4.59 -15.32 1.69
C THR A 59 3.88 -14.73 0.47
N ASP A 60 2.59 -14.40 0.58
CA ASP A 60 1.81 -13.93 -0.56
C ASP A 60 1.59 -12.42 -0.56
N ASN A 61 2.21 -11.70 0.39
CA ASN A 61 1.99 -10.27 0.52
C ASN A 61 2.44 -9.47 -0.69
N ALA A 62 3.50 -9.90 -1.36
CA ALA A 62 4.01 -9.18 -2.53
C ALA A 62 2.94 -9.04 -3.61
N TYR A 63 2.17 -10.10 -3.86
CA TYR A 63 1.09 -10.06 -4.84
C TYR A 63 -0.03 -9.13 -4.41
N LYS A 64 -0.37 -9.13 -3.12
CA LYS A 64 -1.40 -8.23 -2.58
C LYS A 64 -0.97 -6.77 -2.66
N ILE A 65 0.30 -6.49 -2.39
CA ILE A 65 0.83 -5.13 -2.48
C ILE A 65 0.67 -4.59 -3.89
N LEU A 66 0.95 -5.40 -4.91
CA LEU A 66 0.77 -5.01 -6.31
C LEU A 66 -0.68 -5.14 -6.79
N GLU A 67 -1.58 -5.64 -5.95
CA GLU A 67 -3.00 -5.84 -6.28
C GLU A 67 -3.20 -6.77 -7.47
N ILE A 68 -2.42 -7.86 -7.50
CA ILE A 68 -2.50 -8.87 -8.58
C ILE A 68 -2.68 -10.27 -8.01
N SER A 69 -3.08 -11.19 -8.89
CA SER A 69 -3.21 -12.60 -8.56
C SER A 69 -1.84 -13.27 -8.51
N PRO A 70 -1.64 -14.28 -7.63
CA PRO A 70 -0.39 -15.06 -7.63
C PRO A 70 -0.12 -15.79 -8.94
N VAL A 71 -1.14 -15.96 -9.80
CA VAL A 71 -0.98 -16.62 -11.10
C VAL A 71 -0.79 -15.60 -12.24
N ALA A 72 -0.61 -14.32 -11.94
CA ALA A 72 -0.39 -13.30 -12.96
C ALA A 72 0.89 -13.56 -13.74
N ASP A 73 0.84 -13.30 -15.05
CA ASP A 73 2.02 -13.44 -15.90
C ASP A 73 2.92 -12.21 -15.80
N VAL A 74 4.10 -12.27 -16.42
CA VAL A 74 5.10 -11.19 -16.35
C VAL A 74 4.54 -9.87 -16.86
N ASP A 75 3.77 -9.89 -17.94
CA ASP A 75 3.20 -8.67 -18.49
C ASP A 75 2.20 -8.02 -17.54
N GLN A 76 1.37 -8.84 -16.89
CA GLN A 76 0.43 -8.37 -15.87
C GLN A 76 1.16 -7.79 -14.67
N ILE A 77 2.24 -8.43 -14.25
CA ILE A 77 3.07 -7.96 -13.13
C ILE A 77 3.67 -6.59 -13.45
N LYS A 78 4.26 -6.43 -14.64
CA LYS A 78 4.85 -5.16 -15.05
C LYS A 78 3.82 -4.05 -15.17
N THR A 79 2.63 -4.36 -15.69
CA THR A 79 1.53 -3.40 -15.81
C THR A 79 1.08 -2.95 -14.43
N ALA A 80 0.91 -3.90 -13.50
CA ALA A 80 0.52 -3.59 -12.13
C ALA A 80 1.57 -2.72 -11.43
N TYR A 81 2.84 -3.03 -11.60
CA TYR A 81 3.92 -2.25 -11.02
C TYR A 81 3.88 -0.79 -11.50
N ARG A 82 3.76 -0.59 -12.82
CA ARG A 82 3.69 0.76 -13.39
C ARG A 82 2.50 1.55 -12.84
N LYS A 83 1.36 0.87 -12.68
CA LYS A 83 0.15 1.48 -12.12
C LYS A 83 0.39 1.91 -10.66
N MET A 84 1.04 1.05 -9.86
CA MET A 84 1.34 1.36 -8.47
C MET A 84 2.37 2.48 -8.34
N VAL A 85 3.37 2.53 -9.22
CA VAL A 85 4.34 3.62 -9.25
C VAL A 85 3.64 4.96 -9.49
N LYS A 86 2.74 5.01 -10.46
CA LYS A 86 1.95 6.22 -10.72
C LYS A 86 1.13 6.63 -9.51
N LYS A 87 0.53 5.66 -8.83
CA LYS A 87 -0.38 5.89 -7.71
C LYS A 87 0.34 6.43 -6.48
N TYR A 88 1.53 5.93 -6.19
CA TYR A 88 2.24 6.22 -4.94
C TYR A 88 3.52 7.04 -5.11
N HIS A 89 3.73 7.64 -6.28
CA HIS A 89 4.94 8.43 -6.50
C HIS A 89 4.96 9.63 -5.54
N PRO A 90 6.08 9.85 -4.82
CA PRO A 90 6.16 10.95 -3.84
C PRO A 90 5.87 12.34 -4.41
N ASP A 91 6.12 12.57 -5.69
CA ASP A 91 5.87 13.86 -6.33
C ASP A 91 4.41 14.31 -6.25
N LYS A 92 3.48 13.35 -6.10
CA LYS A 92 2.06 13.66 -5.97
C LYS A 92 1.72 14.34 -4.66
N LEU A 93 2.61 14.27 -3.68
CA LEU A 93 2.43 14.87 -2.36
C LEU A 93 3.28 16.11 -2.16
N ARG A 94 3.75 16.69 -3.26
CA ARG A 94 4.54 17.93 -3.20
C ARG A 94 3.73 19.02 -2.49
N GLY A 95 4.35 19.66 -1.49
CA GLY A 95 3.70 20.68 -0.69
C GLY A 95 2.91 20.13 0.49
N GLN A 96 2.85 18.82 0.66
CA GLN A 96 2.19 18.20 1.80
C GLN A 96 3.12 18.14 3.02
N ASP A 97 2.55 17.76 4.16
CA ASP A 97 3.29 17.59 5.40
C ASP A 97 4.46 16.60 5.20
N PRO A 98 5.65 16.87 5.78
CA PRO A 98 6.79 15.96 5.68
C PRO A 98 6.48 14.52 6.10
N ALA A 99 5.62 14.32 7.10
CA ALA A 99 5.23 12.97 7.52
C ALA A 99 4.47 12.23 6.41
N MET A 100 3.65 12.94 5.64
CA MET A 100 2.91 12.38 4.51
C MET A 100 3.85 12.00 3.37
N ILE A 101 4.85 12.84 3.11
CA ILE A 101 5.86 12.58 2.08
C ILE A 101 6.67 11.33 2.45
N LYS A 102 7.08 11.24 3.72
CA LYS A 102 7.83 10.08 4.20
C LYS A 102 7.02 8.79 4.07
N GLY A 103 5.73 8.86 4.40
CA GLY A 103 4.84 7.72 4.23
C GLY A 103 4.71 7.27 2.77
N ALA A 104 4.66 8.23 1.85
CA ALA A 104 4.61 7.93 0.42
C ALA A 104 5.89 7.25 -0.05
N GLU A 105 7.05 7.71 0.43
CA GLU A 105 8.33 7.10 0.12
C GLU A 105 8.40 5.66 0.64
N GLU A 106 7.89 5.41 1.83
CA GLU A 106 7.85 4.07 2.41
C GLU A 106 6.96 3.14 1.59
N LYS A 107 5.78 3.61 1.19
CA LYS A 107 4.88 2.84 0.33
C LYS A 107 5.53 2.53 -1.01
N PHE A 108 6.17 3.52 -1.61
CA PHE A 108 6.84 3.35 -2.88
C PHE A 108 7.92 2.28 -2.77
N ARG A 109 8.70 2.28 -1.70
CA ARG A 109 9.72 1.27 -1.45
C ARG A 109 9.13 -0.13 -1.29
N GLU A 110 7.99 -0.24 -0.59
CA GLU A 110 7.32 -1.54 -0.43
C GLU A 110 6.84 -2.08 -1.78
N VAL A 111 6.34 -1.19 -2.65
CA VAL A 111 5.95 -1.57 -4.02
C VAL A 111 7.16 -2.07 -4.80
N GLN A 112 8.30 -1.38 -4.73
CA GLN A 112 9.53 -1.81 -5.40
C GLN A 112 10.00 -3.17 -4.90
N LYS A 113 10.01 -3.38 -3.57
CA LYS A 113 10.41 -4.65 -2.97
C LYS A 113 9.49 -5.79 -3.40
N ALA A 114 8.18 -5.53 -3.44
CA ALA A 114 7.21 -6.53 -3.86
C ALA A 114 7.46 -6.94 -5.31
N TYR A 115 7.68 -5.97 -6.18
CA TYR A 115 7.96 -6.22 -7.60
C TYR A 115 9.24 -7.05 -7.76
N GLU A 116 10.32 -6.65 -7.08
CA GLU A 116 11.60 -7.35 -7.15
C GLU A 116 11.46 -8.80 -6.66
N ALA A 117 10.76 -9.01 -5.55
CA ALA A 117 10.56 -10.36 -5.00
C ALA A 117 9.80 -11.25 -5.97
N ILE A 118 8.76 -10.72 -6.60
CA ILE A 118 7.96 -11.47 -7.56
C ILE A 118 8.77 -11.79 -8.82
N MET A 119 9.50 -10.81 -9.34
CA MET A 119 10.29 -11.03 -10.55
C MET A 119 11.44 -12.01 -10.32
N ASP A 120 12.08 -11.97 -9.15
CA ASP A 120 13.12 -12.93 -8.80
C ASP A 120 12.56 -14.35 -8.78
N LYS A 121 11.38 -14.52 -8.20
CA LYS A 121 10.71 -15.82 -8.15
C LYS A 121 10.35 -16.33 -9.55
N LYS A 122 9.88 -15.43 -10.44
CA LYS A 122 9.52 -15.80 -11.81
C LYS A 122 10.73 -16.15 -12.64
N ASN A 123 11.89 -15.57 -12.35
CA ASN A 123 13.12 -15.81 -13.09
C ASN A 123 13.95 -16.99 -12.56
N SER A 124 13.51 -17.60 -11.49
CA SER A 124 14.19 -18.77 -10.89
C SER A 124 13.87 -20.06 -11.60
#